data_0401abffb08db187c7a99a910a13eb20
#
_entry.id   0401abffb08db187c7a99a910a13eb20
#
_cell.length_a   1.000
_cell.length_b   1.000
_cell.length_c   1.000
_cell.angle_alpha   90.00
_cell.angle_beta   90.00
_cell.angle_gamma   90.00
#
_symmetry.space_group_name_H-M   'P 1'
#
loop_
_entity.id
_entity.type
_entity.pdbx_description
1 polymer ?
#
loop_
_entity_poly.entity_id
_entity_poly.type
_entity_poly.pdbx_seq_one_letter_code
_entity_poly.pdbx_strand_id
1 'polypeptide(L)'
;MQIYSIVRAATCLALALSLTALPSMAEDHDHHDMDAVELQLNAGQKWQTDAPLRQAMGEIGQAVNSSLDAIHNNQLDATGYENIAEEVNQQVAYMIENCQLEPAADAQLHIVIARLMDGAQLIQSEGDLQDKRKGAVKLVGALHDYAKYFSDTGFVQPVH
;
A
#
# COMPACT_ATOMS: atom_id res chain seq x y z
N MET A 1 -13.26 -30.90 82.58
CA MET A 1 -13.88 -29.87 83.46
C MET A 1 -14.21 -28.68 82.59
N GLN A 2 -15.55 -28.51 82.41
CA GLN A 2 -16.35 -27.30 82.06
C GLN A 2 -15.87 -26.50 80.83
N ILE A 3 -16.62 -26.63 79.75
CA ILE A 3 -17.86 -25.95 79.34
C ILE A 3 -17.72 -24.42 79.40
N TYR A 4 -17.88 -23.76 78.27
CA TYR A 4 -18.93 -22.77 78.02
C TYR A 4 -19.01 -22.42 76.53
N SER A 5 -20.15 -22.75 75.94
CA SER A 5 -20.70 -22.19 74.72
C SER A 5 -20.85 -20.66 74.77
N ILE A 6 -20.53 -19.95 73.73
CA ILE A 6 -21.26 -18.73 73.43
C ILE A 6 -21.49 -18.66 71.90
N VAL A 7 -22.73 -18.82 71.55
CA VAL A 7 -23.30 -18.50 70.23
C VAL A 7 -23.31 -16.97 70.07
N ARG A 8 -22.80 -16.50 68.95
CA ARG A 8 -23.13 -15.14 68.50
C ARG A 8 -23.41 -15.14 67.00
N ALA A 9 -24.56 -14.55 66.76
CA ALA A 9 -25.34 -14.49 65.56
C ALA A 9 -24.63 -13.87 64.35
N ALA A 10 -25.07 -14.41 63.22
CA ALA A 10 -24.77 -13.95 61.86
C ALA A 10 -25.26 -12.54 61.58
N THR A 11 -24.47 -11.78 60.88
CA THR A 11 -24.96 -10.68 60.03
C THR A 11 -24.34 -10.86 58.65
N CYS A 12 -25.16 -11.37 57.73
CA CYS A 12 -24.85 -11.42 56.29
C CYS A 12 -24.90 -9.99 55.76
N LEU A 13 -23.75 -9.44 55.41
CA LEU A 13 -23.67 -8.23 54.62
C LEU A 13 -23.45 -8.66 53.16
N ALA A 14 -24.55 -8.67 52.39
CA ALA A 14 -24.52 -8.91 50.96
C ALA A 14 -23.89 -7.69 50.27
N LEU A 15 -22.62 -7.82 49.84
CA LEU A 15 -21.97 -6.84 48.98
C LEU A 15 -22.41 -7.13 47.55
N ALA A 16 -23.35 -6.35 47.02
CA ALA A 16 -23.71 -6.35 45.62
C ALA A 16 -22.56 -5.75 44.80
N LEU A 17 -21.76 -6.59 44.13
CA LEU A 17 -20.80 -6.18 43.09
C LEU A 17 -21.63 -5.77 41.88
N SER A 18 -21.86 -4.49 41.69
CA SER A 18 -22.33 -3.93 40.41
C SER A 18 -21.20 -3.98 39.40
N LEU A 19 -21.24 -4.99 38.52
CA LEU A 19 -20.40 -5.08 37.35
C LEU A 19 -20.84 -4.00 36.35
N THR A 20 -20.18 -2.84 36.35
CA THR A 20 -20.34 -1.86 35.27
C THR A 20 -19.63 -2.39 34.07
N ALA A 21 -20.36 -2.92 33.08
CA ALA A 21 -19.88 -3.21 31.76
C ALA A 21 -19.50 -1.87 31.11
N LEU A 22 -18.18 -1.64 30.94
CA LEU A 22 -17.68 -0.59 30.06
C LEU A 22 -17.99 -1.00 28.60
N PRO A 23 -18.61 -0.12 27.82
CA PRO A 23 -18.69 -0.38 26.38
C PRO A 23 -17.27 -0.44 25.84
N SER A 24 -16.88 -1.60 25.31
CA SER A 24 -15.69 -1.75 24.48
C SER A 24 -15.97 -0.93 23.23
N MET A 25 -15.33 0.23 23.12
CA MET A 25 -15.18 0.92 21.85
C MET A 25 -14.29 0.02 21.01
N ALA A 26 -14.89 -0.80 20.15
CA ALA A 26 -14.19 -1.36 19.02
C ALA A 26 -13.79 -0.15 18.16
N GLU A 27 -12.51 0.18 18.15
CA GLU A 27 -11.96 1.03 17.10
C GLU A 27 -12.15 0.24 15.80
N ASP A 28 -13.14 0.62 15.01
CA ASP A 28 -13.22 0.29 13.61
C ASP A 28 -11.94 0.90 12.99
N HIS A 29 -10.95 0.05 12.77
CA HIS A 29 -9.89 0.36 11.84
C HIS A 29 -10.57 0.38 10.46
N ASP A 30 -11.06 1.55 10.07
CA ASP A 30 -11.34 1.85 8.68
C ASP A 30 -10.04 1.56 7.91
N HIS A 31 -9.96 0.36 7.36
CA HIS A 31 -9.10 0.11 6.21
C HIS A 31 -9.65 1.02 5.12
N HIS A 32 -9.08 2.21 5.02
CA HIS A 32 -9.28 3.03 3.83
C HIS A 32 -8.84 2.16 2.66
N ASP A 33 -9.82 1.63 1.95
CA ASP A 33 -9.64 1.04 0.63
C ASP A 33 -9.01 2.11 -0.25
N MET A 34 -7.69 2.12 -0.32
CA MET A 34 -6.92 3.01 -1.22
C MET A 34 -7.29 2.73 -2.70
N ASP A 35 -7.94 1.59 -2.97
CA ASP A 35 -8.53 1.27 -4.26
C ASP A 35 -9.74 2.17 -4.63
N ALA A 36 -10.34 2.86 -3.65
CA ALA A 36 -11.49 3.74 -3.88
C ALA A 36 -11.09 5.18 -4.25
N VAL A 37 -9.80 5.55 -4.16
CA VAL A 37 -9.36 6.90 -4.52
C VAL A 37 -9.06 6.95 -6.00
N GLU A 38 -9.91 7.65 -6.76
CA GLU A 38 -9.76 7.82 -8.20
C GLU A 38 -8.75 8.92 -8.54
N LEU A 39 -7.87 8.63 -9.50
CA LEU A 39 -7.01 9.63 -10.13
C LEU A 39 -7.85 10.59 -10.95
N GLN A 40 -7.55 11.87 -10.82
CA GLN A 40 -8.25 12.95 -11.50
C GLN A 40 -7.26 13.82 -12.30
N LEU A 41 -7.73 14.33 -13.44
CA LEU A 41 -7.01 15.36 -14.19
C LEU A 41 -7.15 16.74 -13.52
N ASN A 42 -6.16 17.59 -13.71
CA ASN A 42 -6.21 19.00 -13.29
C ASN A 42 -7.06 19.81 -14.27
N ALA A 43 -8.34 19.97 -13.97
CA ALA A 43 -9.28 20.66 -14.87
C ALA A 43 -9.20 20.17 -16.33
N GLY A 44 -9.07 18.85 -16.53
CA GLY A 44 -8.93 18.22 -17.85
C GLY A 44 -7.52 18.18 -18.41
N GLN A 45 -6.52 18.71 -17.73
CA GLN A 45 -5.11 18.71 -18.10
C GLN A 45 -4.32 17.69 -17.25
N LYS A 46 -3.21 17.20 -17.76
CA LYS A 46 -2.27 16.37 -16.98
C LYS A 46 -1.57 17.21 -15.91
N TRP A 47 -1.24 16.59 -14.80
CA TRP A 47 -0.44 17.18 -13.74
C TRP A 47 0.99 17.43 -14.18
N GLN A 48 1.57 18.56 -13.79
CA GLN A 48 2.97 18.85 -14.08
C GLN A 48 3.89 17.98 -13.24
N THR A 49 5.03 17.61 -13.82
CA THR A 49 6.05 16.78 -13.20
C THR A 49 7.34 17.57 -13.00
N ASP A 50 8.09 17.24 -11.96
CA ASP A 50 9.46 17.72 -11.78
C ASP A 50 10.51 16.72 -12.33
N ALA A 51 11.78 17.09 -12.27
CA ALA A 51 12.85 16.24 -12.79
C ALA A 51 13.04 14.95 -11.97
N PRO A 52 13.00 14.98 -10.63
CA PRO A 52 13.08 13.74 -9.81
C PRO A 52 11.97 12.75 -10.13
N LEU A 53 10.72 13.21 -10.24
CA LEU A 53 9.60 12.33 -10.58
C LEU A 53 9.79 11.66 -11.95
N ARG A 54 10.18 12.43 -12.97
CA ARG A 54 10.41 11.88 -14.32
C ARG A 54 11.55 10.88 -14.34
N GLN A 55 12.63 11.13 -13.58
CA GLN A 55 13.74 10.19 -13.45
C GLN A 55 13.25 8.88 -12.83
N ALA A 56 12.63 8.94 -11.66
CA ALA A 56 12.17 7.75 -10.95
C ALA A 56 11.19 6.92 -11.77
N MET A 57 10.20 7.55 -12.37
CA MET A 57 9.20 6.85 -13.20
C MET A 57 9.83 6.27 -14.46
N GLY A 58 10.87 6.91 -15.02
CA GLY A 58 11.65 6.41 -16.13
C GLY A 58 12.39 5.11 -15.78
N GLU A 59 13.05 5.04 -14.62
CA GLU A 59 13.77 3.84 -14.14
C GLU A 59 12.79 2.69 -13.87
N ILE A 60 11.68 2.95 -13.19
CA ILE A 60 10.63 1.93 -12.99
C ILE A 60 10.09 1.44 -14.34
N GLY A 61 9.79 2.36 -15.25
CA GLY A 61 9.30 2.03 -16.59
C GLY A 61 10.29 1.17 -17.35
N GLN A 62 11.59 1.46 -17.27
CA GLN A 62 12.64 0.68 -17.91
C GLN A 62 12.75 -0.73 -17.31
N ALA A 63 12.72 -0.88 -15.98
CA ALA A 63 12.79 -2.18 -15.33
C ALA A 63 11.63 -3.09 -15.75
N VAL A 64 10.42 -2.55 -15.80
CA VAL A 64 9.23 -3.29 -16.24
C VAL A 64 9.32 -3.61 -17.74
N ASN A 65 9.60 -2.61 -18.60
CA ASN A 65 9.64 -2.79 -20.05
C ASN A 65 10.67 -3.82 -20.50
N SER A 66 11.86 -3.83 -19.87
CA SER A 66 12.92 -4.81 -20.19
C SER A 66 12.55 -6.26 -19.87
N SER A 67 11.55 -6.45 -19.01
CA SER A 67 11.10 -7.77 -18.55
C SER A 67 9.78 -8.22 -19.20
N LEU A 68 9.08 -7.36 -19.96
CA LEU A 68 7.74 -7.65 -20.46
C LEU A 68 7.65 -8.92 -21.29
N ASP A 69 8.58 -9.13 -22.22
CA ASP A 69 8.58 -10.32 -23.07
C ASP A 69 8.71 -11.61 -22.24
N ALA A 70 9.60 -11.60 -21.23
CA ALA A 70 9.78 -12.73 -20.34
C ALA A 70 8.54 -12.97 -19.43
N ILE A 71 7.90 -11.88 -18.99
CA ILE A 71 6.64 -11.95 -18.22
C ILE A 71 5.51 -12.56 -19.06
N HIS A 72 5.36 -12.08 -20.31
CA HIS A 72 4.31 -12.56 -21.21
C HIS A 72 4.47 -14.05 -21.56
N ASN A 73 5.70 -14.47 -21.78
CA ASN A 73 6.03 -15.85 -22.14
C ASN A 73 6.17 -16.79 -20.95
N ASN A 74 5.90 -16.33 -19.70
CA ASN A 74 6.10 -17.06 -18.45
C ASN A 74 7.56 -17.59 -18.30
N GLN A 75 8.53 -16.79 -18.72
CA GLN A 75 9.95 -17.12 -18.70
C GLN A 75 10.73 -16.33 -17.63
N LEU A 76 10.09 -15.33 -16.99
CA LEU A 76 10.73 -14.59 -15.92
C LEU A 76 10.74 -15.45 -14.65
N ASP A 77 11.92 -15.62 -14.05
CA ASP A 77 12.09 -16.34 -12.80
C ASP A 77 11.79 -15.46 -11.57
N ALA A 78 11.79 -16.06 -10.39
CA ALA A 78 11.50 -15.33 -9.14
C ALA A 78 12.47 -14.17 -8.91
N THR A 79 13.76 -14.36 -9.20
CA THR A 79 14.78 -13.31 -9.05
C THR A 79 14.52 -12.14 -9.99
N GLY A 80 14.08 -12.38 -11.22
CA GLY A 80 13.71 -11.33 -12.15
C GLY A 80 12.54 -10.48 -11.66
N TYR A 81 11.51 -11.12 -11.09
CA TYR A 81 10.41 -10.39 -10.44
C TYR A 81 10.88 -9.59 -9.23
N GLU A 82 11.72 -10.17 -8.38
CA GLU A 82 12.26 -9.50 -7.18
C GLU A 82 13.08 -8.27 -7.54
N ASN A 83 13.91 -8.34 -8.59
CA ASN A 83 14.67 -7.19 -9.07
C ASN A 83 13.76 -6.03 -9.53
N ILE A 84 12.63 -6.33 -10.19
CA ILE A 84 11.65 -5.30 -10.55
C ILE A 84 11.07 -4.64 -9.29
N ALA A 85 10.66 -5.43 -8.29
CA ALA A 85 10.09 -4.90 -7.07
C ALA A 85 11.10 -4.08 -6.24
N GLU A 86 12.37 -4.50 -6.22
CA GLU A 86 13.45 -3.76 -5.57
C GLU A 86 13.66 -2.39 -6.25
N GLU A 87 13.69 -2.34 -7.58
CA GLU A 87 13.79 -1.08 -8.34
C GLU A 87 12.60 -0.17 -8.01
N VAL A 88 11.37 -0.68 -7.99
CA VAL A 88 10.19 0.11 -7.59
C VAL A 88 10.38 0.71 -6.20
N ASN A 89 10.80 -0.08 -5.21
CA ASN A 89 10.99 0.40 -3.84
C ASN A 89 12.10 1.47 -3.75
N GLN A 90 13.21 1.31 -4.48
CA GLN A 90 14.29 2.29 -4.52
C GLN A 90 13.81 3.61 -5.12
N GLN A 91 13.09 3.56 -6.23
CA GLN A 91 12.62 4.76 -6.91
C GLN A 91 11.47 5.44 -6.15
N VAL A 92 10.61 4.70 -5.46
CA VAL A 92 9.62 5.28 -4.55
C VAL A 92 10.30 6.03 -3.40
N ALA A 93 11.32 5.44 -2.77
CA ALA A 93 12.09 6.13 -1.75
C ALA A 93 12.74 7.41 -2.29
N TYR A 94 13.33 7.35 -3.49
CA TYR A 94 13.90 8.52 -4.16
C TYR A 94 12.86 9.61 -4.43
N MET A 95 11.66 9.27 -4.89
CA MET A 95 10.56 10.24 -5.08
C MET A 95 10.17 10.93 -3.79
N ILE A 96 10.02 10.17 -2.69
CA ILE A 96 9.65 10.72 -1.37
C ILE A 96 10.70 11.74 -0.88
N GLU A 97 11.96 11.50 -1.15
CA GLU A 97 13.05 12.36 -0.68
C GLU A 97 13.27 13.60 -1.56
N ASN A 98 12.95 13.53 -2.86
CA ASN A 98 13.43 14.50 -3.83
C ASN A 98 12.34 15.25 -4.60
N CYS A 99 11.11 14.71 -4.70
CA CYS A 99 10.05 15.38 -5.43
C CYS A 99 9.54 16.62 -4.70
N GLN A 100 9.24 17.66 -5.47
CA GLN A 100 8.69 18.93 -5.00
C GLN A 100 7.57 19.38 -5.94
N LEU A 101 6.43 18.70 -5.85
CA LEU A 101 5.27 18.99 -6.67
C LEU A 101 4.34 20.01 -5.99
N GLU A 102 3.48 20.63 -6.79
CA GLU A 102 2.33 21.36 -6.25
C GLU A 102 1.43 20.43 -5.42
N PRO A 103 0.84 20.87 -4.29
CA PRO A 103 0.14 19.96 -3.36
C PRO A 103 -0.96 19.11 -3.99
N ALA A 104 -1.67 19.63 -5.00
CA ALA A 104 -2.71 18.88 -5.68
C ALA A 104 -2.13 17.81 -6.63
N ALA A 105 -1.00 18.06 -7.28
CA ALA A 105 -0.29 17.08 -8.09
C ALA A 105 0.34 15.99 -7.21
N ASP A 106 0.90 16.39 -6.07
CA ASP A 106 1.47 15.49 -5.06
C ASP A 106 0.43 14.51 -4.52
N ALA A 107 -0.77 15.00 -4.18
CA ALA A 107 -1.87 14.15 -3.73
C ALA A 107 -2.25 13.08 -4.79
N GLN A 108 -2.20 13.41 -6.08
CA GLN A 108 -2.44 12.44 -7.15
C GLN A 108 -1.27 11.48 -7.33
N LEU A 109 -0.02 11.96 -7.15
CA LEU A 109 1.16 11.11 -7.19
C LEU A 109 1.12 10.04 -6.09
N HIS A 110 0.67 10.37 -4.89
CA HIS A 110 0.53 9.41 -3.80
C HIS A 110 -0.37 8.23 -4.16
N ILE A 111 -1.41 8.43 -4.99
CA ILE A 111 -2.26 7.34 -5.48
C ILE A 111 -1.46 6.40 -6.42
N VAL A 112 -0.64 6.97 -7.31
CA VAL A 112 0.22 6.17 -8.19
C VAL A 112 1.27 5.41 -7.37
N ILE A 113 1.91 6.07 -6.40
CA ILE A 113 2.88 5.44 -5.49
C ILE A 113 2.24 4.27 -4.74
N ALA A 114 1.04 4.44 -4.18
CA ALA A 114 0.34 3.37 -3.49
C ALA A 114 0.11 2.15 -4.39
N ARG A 115 -0.28 2.37 -5.65
CA ARG A 115 -0.48 1.28 -6.64
C ARG A 115 0.85 0.60 -7.03
N LEU A 116 1.94 1.36 -7.16
CA LEU A 116 3.27 0.80 -7.37
C LEU A 116 3.72 -0.07 -6.20
N MET A 117 3.56 0.44 -4.98
CA MET A 117 3.89 -0.28 -3.75
C MET A 117 3.07 -1.58 -3.62
N ASP A 118 1.79 -1.54 -3.95
CA ASP A 118 0.89 -2.70 -3.93
C ASP A 118 1.35 -3.81 -4.90
N GLY A 119 1.78 -3.41 -6.10
CA GLY A 119 2.38 -4.33 -7.08
C GLY A 119 3.70 -4.92 -6.59
N ALA A 120 4.61 -4.10 -6.07
CA ALA A 120 5.90 -4.52 -5.55
C ALA A 120 5.74 -5.45 -4.33
N GLN A 121 4.83 -5.13 -3.41
CA GLN A 121 4.54 -5.96 -2.24
C GLN A 121 4.00 -7.33 -2.64
N LEU A 122 3.12 -7.40 -3.64
CA LEU A 122 2.61 -8.69 -4.14
C LEU A 122 3.72 -9.53 -4.76
N ILE A 123 4.67 -8.91 -5.48
CA ILE A 123 5.85 -9.60 -6.01
C ILE A 123 6.71 -10.17 -4.88
N GLN A 124 6.91 -9.42 -3.79
CA GLN A 124 7.77 -9.80 -2.67
C GLN A 124 7.09 -10.73 -1.66
N SER A 125 5.77 -10.93 -1.76
CA SER A 125 5.04 -11.82 -0.88
C SER A 125 5.44 -13.29 -1.06
N GLU A 126 5.17 -14.09 -0.03
CA GLU A 126 5.30 -15.55 -0.09
C GLU A 126 4.21 -16.11 -1.02
N GLY A 127 4.53 -16.28 -2.30
CA GLY A 127 3.61 -16.76 -3.32
C GLY A 127 4.35 -17.44 -4.47
N ASP A 128 3.61 -18.03 -5.39
CA ASP A 128 4.17 -18.64 -6.57
C ASP A 128 4.47 -17.60 -7.68
N LEU A 129 5.03 -18.06 -8.80
CA LEU A 129 5.33 -17.18 -9.95
C LEU A 129 4.08 -16.52 -10.54
N GLN A 130 2.89 -17.12 -10.36
CA GLN A 130 1.64 -16.53 -10.84
C GLN A 130 1.25 -15.32 -9.98
N ASP A 131 1.49 -15.37 -8.67
CA ASP A 131 1.24 -14.24 -7.78
C ASP A 131 2.23 -13.11 -8.05
N LYS A 132 3.52 -13.42 -8.26
CA LYS A 132 4.53 -12.44 -8.69
C LYS A 132 4.14 -11.78 -10.02
N ARG A 133 3.64 -12.56 -10.98
CA ARG A 133 3.13 -12.04 -12.25
C ARG A 133 1.95 -11.10 -12.07
N LYS A 134 1.00 -11.40 -11.17
CA LYS A 134 -0.12 -10.50 -10.84
C LYS A 134 0.41 -9.16 -10.29
N GLY A 135 1.45 -9.19 -9.45
CA GLY A 135 2.13 -7.99 -8.99
C GLY A 135 2.70 -7.17 -10.14
N ALA A 136 3.38 -7.80 -11.09
CA ALA A 136 3.90 -7.11 -12.28
C ALA A 136 2.77 -6.50 -13.15
N VAL A 137 1.63 -7.15 -13.27
CA VAL A 137 0.44 -6.59 -13.96
C VAL A 137 -0.07 -5.34 -13.24
N LYS A 138 -0.08 -5.32 -11.90
CA LYS A 138 -0.42 -4.12 -11.13
C LYS A 138 0.57 -2.98 -11.39
N LEU A 139 1.89 -3.26 -11.46
CA LEU A 139 2.89 -2.26 -11.81
C LEU A 139 2.64 -1.65 -13.19
N VAL A 140 2.35 -2.48 -14.19
CA VAL A 140 1.99 -2.00 -15.55
C VAL A 140 0.76 -1.07 -15.49
N GLY A 141 -0.26 -1.43 -14.71
CA GLY A 141 -1.44 -0.59 -14.50
C GLY A 141 -1.08 0.77 -13.89
N ALA A 142 -0.24 0.81 -12.86
CA ALA A 142 0.22 2.05 -12.22
C ALA A 142 1.03 2.93 -13.19
N LEU A 143 1.86 2.33 -14.04
CA LEU A 143 2.63 3.05 -15.07
C LEU A 143 1.73 3.64 -16.17
N HIS A 144 0.65 2.94 -16.54
CA HIS A 144 -0.37 3.49 -17.45
C HIS A 144 -1.11 4.66 -16.81
N ASP A 145 -1.43 4.58 -15.53
CA ASP A 145 -2.04 5.68 -14.79
C ASP A 145 -1.12 6.90 -14.75
N TYR A 146 0.17 6.71 -14.46
CA TYR A 146 1.13 7.79 -14.55
C TYR A 146 1.13 8.45 -15.95
N ALA A 147 1.26 7.65 -16.99
CA ALA A 147 1.25 8.17 -18.36
C ALA A 147 -0.04 8.91 -18.73
N LYS A 148 -1.18 8.49 -18.16
CA LYS A 148 -2.48 9.11 -18.41
C LYS A 148 -2.67 10.44 -17.69
N TYR A 149 -2.20 10.54 -16.44
CA TYR A 149 -2.54 11.65 -15.56
C TYR A 149 -1.40 12.67 -15.39
N PHE A 150 -0.15 12.33 -15.72
CA PHE A 150 1.02 13.18 -15.54
C PHE A 150 1.68 13.54 -16.86
N SER A 151 2.19 14.77 -16.93
CA SER A 151 2.82 15.33 -18.13
C SER A 151 4.32 15.00 -18.14
N ASP A 152 4.65 13.87 -18.77
CA ASP A 152 6.03 13.43 -18.98
C ASP A 152 6.19 12.93 -20.40
N THR A 153 6.77 13.79 -21.25
CA THR A 153 6.95 13.49 -22.68
C THR A 153 8.08 12.49 -22.97
N GLY A 154 8.95 12.25 -21.98
CA GLY A 154 10.05 11.30 -22.09
C GLY A 154 9.69 9.89 -21.61
N PHE A 155 8.55 9.75 -20.95
CA PHE A 155 8.15 8.47 -20.36
C PHE A 155 7.69 7.47 -21.42
N VAL A 156 8.29 6.29 -21.40
CA VAL A 156 7.94 5.16 -22.26
C VAL A 156 7.04 4.20 -21.47
N GLN A 157 5.74 4.32 -21.68
CA GLN A 157 4.80 3.42 -21.01
C GLN A 157 4.93 1.99 -21.53
N PRO A 158 4.70 0.97 -20.66
CA PRO A 158 4.62 -0.42 -21.08
C PRO A 158 3.54 -0.64 -22.14
N VAL A 159 3.85 -1.41 -23.19
CA VAL A 159 2.88 -1.78 -24.23
C VAL A 159 2.66 -3.29 -24.20
N HIS A 160 1.39 -3.72 -24.36
CA HIS A 160 0.96 -5.12 -24.40
C HIS A 160 0.88 -5.62 -25.84
#